data_58287df7de35a3f50b92f204387dd736
#
_entry.id   58287df7de35a3f50b92f204387dd736
#
_cell.length_a   1.000
_cell.length_b   1.000
_cell.length_c   1.000
_cell.angle_alpha   90.00
_cell.angle_beta   90.00
_cell.angle_gamma   90.00
#
_symmetry.space_group_name_H-M   'P 1'
#
loop_
_entity.id
_entity.type
_entity.pdbx_description
1 polymer ?
#
loop_
_entity_poly.entity_id
_entity_poly.type
_entity_poly.pdbx_seq_one_letter_code
_entity_poly.pdbx_strand_id
1 'polypeptide(L)'
;SPVGMPGRAIDGEFIHNVNNGLERPKSCSFHCIKTCDYTKSPYCIIKALYNAARGNMKKGYAFAGSNAFLAEKISSVKEVMATLEREFFLATHRLA
;
A
#
# COMPACT_ATOMS: atom_id res chain seq x y z
N SER A 1 0.39 -6.08 -8.81
CA SER A 1 1.64 -5.31 -8.88
C SER A 1 2.35 -5.57 -10.19
N PRO A 2 2.92 -4.54 -10.85
CA PRO A 2 3.62 -4.73 -12.12
C PRO A 2 4.92 -5.52 -12.01
N VAL A 3 5.40 -5.76 -10.80
CA VAL A 3 6.60 -6.58 -10.57
C VAL A 3 6.27 -8.05 -10.35
N GLY A 4 5.03 -8.46 -10.60
CA GLY A 4 4.62 -9.87 -10.57
C GLY A 4 4.24 -10.41 -9.20
N MET A 5 4.24 -9.59 -8.17
CA MET A 5 3.84 -9.99 -6.83
C MET A 5 2.50 -9.37 -6.46
N PRO A 6 1.51 -10.17 -6.02
CA PRO A 6 0.24 -9.61 -5.58
C PRO A 6 0.44 -8.79 -4.30
N GLY A 7 -0.33 -7.73 -4.17
CA GLY A 7 -0.29 -6.87 -2.99
C GLY A 7 -1.65 -6.28 -2.75
N ARG A 8 -1.90 -5.89 -1.50
CA ARG A 8 -3.14 -5.26 -1.08
C ARG A 8 -2.84 -3.80 -0.77
N ALA A 9 -3.61 -2.89 -1.35
CA ALA A 9 -3.39 -1.46 -1.20
C ALA A 9 -4.62 -0.79 -0.59
N ILE A 10 -4.40 0.35 0.05
CA ILE A 10 -5.49 1.21 0.51
C ILE A 10 -6.20 1.75 -0.73
N ASP A 11 -7.54 1.63 -0.74
CA ASP A 11 -8.35 2.09 -1.85
C ASP A 11 -8.23 3.61 -2.04
N GLY A 12 -8.19 4.05 -3.29
CA GLY A 12 -8.06 5.46 -3.60
C GLY A 12 -8.18 5.73 -5.09
N GLU A 13 -8.09 6.99 -5.46
CA GLU A 13 -8.25 7.46 -6.83
C GLU A 13 -7.25 6.81 -7.80
N PHE A 14 -6.00 6.69 -7.39
CA PHE A 14 -4.96 6.10 -8.24
C PHE A 14 -5.30 4.65 -8.61
N ILE A 15 -5.74 3.86 -7.64
CA ILE A 15 -6.10 2.46 -7.87
C ILE A 15 -7.30 2.36 -8.83
N HIS A 16 -8.30 3.22 -8.65
CA HIS A 16 -9.45 3.26 -9.57
C HIS A 16 -9.00 3.62 -10.98
N ASN A 17 -8.10 4.58 -11.14
CA ASN A 17 -7.58 4.97 -12.44
C ASN A 17 -6.79 3.84 -13.09
N VAL A 18 -5.98 3.10 -12.33
CA VAL A 18 -5.25 1.93 -12.82
C VAL A 18 -6.22 0.86 -13.33
N ASN A 19 -7.26 0.56 -12.54
CA ASN A 19 -8.25 -0.46 -12.92
C ASN A 19 -9.05 -0.07 -14.16
N ASN A 20 -9.21 1.23 -14.41
CA ASN A 20 -9.92 1.74 -15.58
C ASN A 20 -8.99 2.00 -16.78
N GLY A 21 -7.71 1.65 -16.67
CA GLY A 21 -6.74 1.82 -17.75
C GLY A 21 -6.31 3.26 -18.01
N LEU A 22 -6.55 4.16 -17.05
CA LEU A 22 -6.24 5.59 -17.18
C LEU A 22 -4.79 5.93 -16.83
N GLU A 23 -4.08 5.00 -16.16
CA GLU A 23 -2.68 5.21 -15.80
C GLU A 23 -1.79 4.35 -16.68
N ARG A 24 -0.68 4.94 -17.16
CA ARG A 24 0.36 4.25 -17.92
C ARG A 24 1.70 4.93 -17.68
N PRO A 25 2.77 4.18 -17.47
CA PRO A 25 4.09 4.79 -17.37
C PRO A 25 4.53 5.33 -18.73
N LYS A 26 5.05 6.56 -18.72
CA LYS A 26 5.54 7.23 -19.95
C LYS A 26 6.99 6.88 -20.25
N SER A 27 7.75 6.54 -19.20
CA SER A 27 9.16 6.22 -19.31
C SER A 27 9.59 5.43 -18.07
N CYS A 28 10.77 4.81 -18.13
CA CYS A 28 11.34 4.11 -16.99
C CYS A 28 12.59 4.85 -16.53
N SER A 29 12.47 5.66 -15.49
CA SER A 29 13.56 6.44 -14.94
C SER A 29 14.40 5.67 -13.93
N PHE A 30 13.82 4.66 -13.27
CA PHE A 30 14.45 3.99 -12.14
C PHE A 30 15.21 2.72 -12.50
N HIS A 31 14.85 2.05 -13.60
CA HIS A 31 15.50 0.81 -14.06
C HIS A 31 15.64 -0.24 -12.94
N CYS A 32 14.55 -0.46 -12.19
CA CYS A 32 14.62 -1.20 -10.93
C CYS A 32 14.80 -2.71 -11.10
N ILE A 33 14.09 -3.35 -12.05
CA ILE A 33 14.24 -4.79 -12.30
C ILE A 33 14.14 -5.09 -13.80
N LYS A 34 14.84 -6.16 -14.23
CA LYS A 34 14.87 -6.57 -15.64
C LYS A 34 13.54 -7.07 -16.18
N THR A 35 12.73 -7.68 -15.32
CA THR A 35 11.47 -8.32 -15.72
C THR A 35 10.34 -7.33 -15.96
N CYS A 36 10.51 -6.06 -15.57
CA CYS A 36 9.52 -5.03 -15.78
C CYS A 36 9.64 -4.42 -17.18
N ASP A 37 8.59 -4.52 -17.97
CA ASP A 37 8.46 -3.84 -19.25
C ASP A 37 7.48 -2.68 -19.07
N TYR A 38 8.00 -1.46 -18.97
CA TYR A 38 7.16 -0.29 -18.69
C TYR A 38 6.13 -0.02 -19.80
N THR A 39 6.39 -0.47 -21.03
CA THR A 39 5.45 -0.27 -22.13
C THR A 39 4.19 -1.11 -21.98
N LYS A 40 4.26 -2.20 -21.20
CA LYS A 40 3.14 -3.11 -20.95
C LYS A 40 2.56 -2.97 -19.55
N SER A 41 3.26 -2.31 -18.65
CA SER A 41 2.83 -2.17 -17.24
C SER A 41 1.73 -1.13 -17.11
N PRO A 42 0.76 -1.36 -16.21
CA PRO A 42 -0.30 -0.38 -15.97
C PRO A 42 0.19 0.86 -15.22
N TYR A 43 1.28 0.75 -14.45
CA TYR A 43 1.88 1.87 -13.73
C TYR A 43 3.29 1.51 -13.28
N CYS A 44 4.08 2.50 -12.86
CA CYS A 44 5.40 2.28 -12.25
C CYS A 44 5.25 2.21 -10.72
N ILE A 45 5.56 1.06 -10.13
CA ILE A 45 5.40 0.86 -8.69
C ILE A 45 6.31 1.77 -7.87
N ILE A 46 7.55 1.99 -8.32
CA ILE A 46 8.49 2.87 -7.60
C ILE A 46 7.94 4.29 -7.53
N LYS A 47 7.45 4.80 -8.65
CA LYS A 47 6.89 6.14 -8.72
C LYS A 47 5.62 6.27 -7.88
N ALA A 48 4.77 5.24 -7.91
CA ALA A 48 3.54 5.23 -7.10
C ALA A 48 3.84 5.26 -5.61
N LEU A 49 4.78 4.44 -5.14
CA LEU A 49 5.17 4.40 -3.73
C LEU A 49 5.88 5.70 -3.31
N TYR A 50 6.71 6.26 -4.18
CA TYR A 50 7.38 7.53 -3.92
C TYR A 50 6.36 8.66 -3.76
N ASN A 51 5.37 8.73 -4.65
CA ASN A 51 4.32 9.74 -4.57
C ASN A 51 3.51 9.61 -3.28
N ALA A 52 3.17 8.39 -2.88
CA ALA A 52 2.45 8.15 -1.63
C ALA A 52 3.28 8.60 -0.41
N ALA A 53 4.58 8.31 -0.40
CA ALA A 53 5.47 8.71 0.69
C ALA A 53 5.55 10.23 0.82
N ARG A 54 5.39 10.96 -0.27
CA ARG A 54 5.38 12.43 -0.25
C ARG A 54 3.99 13.02 0.00
N GLY A 55 2.98 12.20 0.21
CA GLY A 55 1.62 12.65 0.45
C GLY A 55 0.78 12.86 -0.81
N ASN A 56 1.32 12.59 -2.00
CA ASN A 56 0.57 12.73 -3.25
C ASN A 56 -0.19 11.44 -3.56
N MET A 57 -1.30 11.24 -2.86
CA MET A 57 -2.10 10.03 -2.96
C MET A 57 -2.92 9.92 -4.25
N LYS A 58 -3.04 11.03 -5.01
CA LYS A 58 -3.71 11.00 -6.32
C LYS A 58 -2.87 10.29 -7.38
N LYS A 59 -1.55 10.24 -7.19
CA LYS A 59 -0.60 9.64 -8.12
C LYS A 59 0.12 8.44 -7.54
N GLY A 60 -0.37 7.89 -6.42
CA GLY A 60 0.26 6.77 -5.78
C GLY A 60 -0.66 6.05 -4.82
N TYR A 61 -0.13 4.98 -4.20
CA TYR A 61 -0.88 4.20 -3.22
C TYR A 61 0.08 3.65 -2.18
N ALA A 62 -0.49 3.23 -1.04
CA ALA A 62 0.26 2.56 0.02
C ALA A 62 -0.25 1.13 0.18
N PHE A 63 0.67 0.21 0.41
CA PHE A 63 0.31 -1.17 0.75
C PHE A 63 -0.29 -1.24 2.15
N ALA A 64 -1.18 -2.19 2.35
CA ALA A 64 -1.84 -2.38 3.63
C ALA A 64 -2.16 -3.86 3.85
N GLY A 65 -2.20 -4.26 5.12
CA GLY A 65 -2.65 -5.61 5.48
C GLY A 65 -4.16 -5.75 5.34
N SER A 66 -4.63 -6.99 5.40
CA SER A 66 -6.06 -7.30 5.23
C SER A 66 -6.95 -6.67 6.31
N ASN A 67 -6.39 -6.34 7.47
CA ASN A 67 -7.13 -5.74 8.58
C ASN A 67 -6.95 -4.23 8.70
N ALA A 68 -6.37 -3.58 7.69
CA ALA A 68 -6.15 -2.14 7.71
C ALA A 68 -7.46 -1.35 7.87
N PHE A 69 -8.58 -1.90 7.39
CA PHE A 69 -9.90 -1.27 7.52
C PHE A 69 -10.34 -1.09 8.97
N LEU A 70 -9.72 -1.81 9.91
CA LEU A 70 -10.04 -1.69 11.34
C LEU A 70 -9.45 -0.42 11.97
N ALA A 71 -8.49 0.23 11.30
CA ALA A 71 -7.92 1.47 11.76
C ALA A 71 -8.92 2.61 11.51
N GLU A 72 -9.36 3.27 12.58
CA GLU A 72 -10.38 4.31 12.50
C GLU A 72 -9.82 5.72 12.63
N LYS A 73 -8.58 5.85 13.13
CA LYS A 73 -7.96 7.15 13.38
C LYS A 73 -6.44 7.07 13.28
N ILE A 74 -5.82 8.23 13.17
CA ILE A 74 -4.37 8.35 13.27
C ILE A 74 -4.01 8.27 14.75
N SER A 75 -3.10 7.36 15.10
CA SER A 75 -2.68 7.10 16.47
C SER A 75 -1.16 7.18 16.58
N SER A 76 -0.65 7.46 17.79
CA SER A 76 0.78 7.40 18.03
C SER A 76 1.27 5.94 18.09
N VAL A 77 2.56 5.73 17.85
CA VAL A 77 3.17 4.40 17.99
C VAL A 77 2.97 3.88 19.42
N LYS A 78 3.10 4.75 20.41
CA LYS A 78 2.91 4.40 21.83
C LYS A 78 1.50 3.83 22.07
N GLU A 79 0.47 4.48 21.53
CA GLU A 79 -0.92 4.02 21.67
C GLU A 79 -1.15 2.69 20.96
N VAL A 80 -0.60 2.52 19.76
CA VAL A 80 -0.73 1.28 19.01
C VAL A 80 -0.08 0.13 19.76
N MET A 81 1.13 0.32 20.28
CA MET A 81 1.85 -0.71 21.02
C MET A 81 1.14 -1.07 22.32
N ALA A 82 0.61 -0.08 23.04
CA ALA A 82 -0.15 -0.34 24.26
C ALA A 82 -1.43 -1.13 23.98
N THR A 83 -2.10 -0.83 22.89
CA THR A 83 -3.31 -1.54 22.46
C THR A 83 -3.00 -2.99 22.12
N LEU A 84 -1.94 -3.23 21.35
CA LEU A 84 -1.52 -4.57 20.97
C LEU A 84 -1.20 -5.44 22.21
N GLU A 85 -0.47 -4.86 23.15
CA GLU A 85 -0.12 -5.56 24.39
C GLU A 85 -1.36 -5.90 25.21
N ARG A 86 -2.28 -4.95 25.35
CA ARG A 86 -3.53 -5.18 26.09
C ARG A 86 -4.40 -6.24 25.43
N GLU A 87 -4.54 -6.19 24.12
CA GLU A 87 -5.35 -7.16 23.39
C GLU A 87 -4.74 -8.57 23.44
N PHE A 88 -3.42 -8.65 23.37
CA PHE A 88 -2.73 -9.92 23.54
C PHE A 88 -2.99 -10.52 24.93
N PHE A 89 -2.88 -9.71 25.97
CA PHE A 89 -3.14 -10.15 27.33
C PHE A 89 -4.59 -10.65 27.50
N LEU A 90 -5.56 -9.90 27.00
CA LEU A 90 -6.97 -10.30 27.10
C LEU A 90 -7.25 -11.57 26.31
N ALA A 91 -6.65 -11.74 25.15
CA ALA A 91 -6.84 -12.93 24.33
C ALA A 91 -6.24 -14.17 25.01
N THR A 92 -5.05 -14.07 25.62
CA THR A 92 -4.44 -15.19 26.32
C THR A 92 -5.24 -15.60 27.57
N HIS A 93 -5.79 -14.64 28.30
CA HIS A 93 -6.67 -14.95 29.44
C HIS A 93 -7.97 -15.60 29.03
N ARG A 94 -8.48 -15.24 27.85
CA ARG A 94 -9.70 -15.82 27.31
C ARG A 94 -9.52 -17.29 26.92
N LEU A 95 -8.31 -17.65 26.49
CA LEU A 95 -7.99 -19.01 26.08
C LEU A 95 -7.57 -19.92 27.26
N ALA A 96 -7.24 -19.33 28.38
CA ALA A 96 -6.92 -20.08 29.60
C ALA A 96 -8.21 -20.49 30.35
#